data_1daafaab5bc2b51aa63b74a2a3833d97
#
_entry.id   1daafaab5bc2b51aa63b74a2a3833d97
#
_cell.length_a   1.000
_cell.length_b   1.000
_cell.length_c   1.000
_cell.angle_alpha   90.00
_cell.angle_beta   90.00
_cell.angle_gamma   90.00
#
_symmetry.space_group_name_H-M   'P 1'
#
loop_
_entity.id
_entity.type
_entity.pdbx_description
1 polymer ?
#
loop_
_entity_poly.entity_id
_entity_poly.type
_entity_poly.pdbx_seq_one_letter_code
_entity_poly.pdbx_strand_id
1 'polypeptide(L)'
;INGELAGNQALYDYCHLNERVEMAPLSKTHNFFELAKLQPFVSINSAIEIDLHGQSNGETIGPIQMSGVGGSLDYIQAALLSKGGVSILAMPSSTNGDKHSKIVPSLASGSVVTTPRYCVDYVITEYGIASLRGKTLWERADELIGIAHPKFRDELANSL
;
A
#
# COMPACT_ATOMS: atom_id res chain seq x y z
N ILE A 1 18.70 6.26 -6.93
CA ILE A 1 18.11 6.12 -8.29
C ILE A 1 16.61 6.35 -8.18
N ASN A 2 16.05 7.17 -9.07
CA ASN A 2 14.64 7.54 -9.09
C ASN A 2 14.03 7.30 -10.47
N GLY A 3 12.79 6.83 -10.51
CA GLY A 3 12.00 6.70 -11.73
C GLY A 3 11.24 7.98 -12.06
N GLU A 4 10.79 8.67 -11.02
CA GLU A 4 10.12 9.97 -11.13
C GLU A 4 10.41 10.84 -9.92
N LEU A 5 10.16 12.13 -10.06
CA LEU A 5 10.24 13.11 -8.99
C LEU A 5 8.93 13.88 -8.94
N ALA A 6 8.28 13.90 -7.77
CA ALA A 6 7.09 14.68 -7.51
C ALA A 6 7.25 15.46 -6.21
N GLY A 7 7.12 16.79 -6.27
CA GLY A 7 7.29 17.62 -5.09
C GLY A 7 7.22 19.11 -5.41
N ASN A 8 7.83 19.92 -4.57
CA ASN A 8 7.90 21.36 -4.72
C ASN A 8 9.19 21.81 -5.42
N GLN A 9 9.31 23.12 -5.68
CA GLN A 9 10.46 23.70 -6.37
C GLN A 9 11.79 23.38 -5.65
N ALA A 10 11.82 23.37 -4.31
CA ALA A 10 13.03 23.08 -3.56
C ALA A 10 13.55 21.64 -3.82
N LEU A 11 12.66 20.66 -4.03
CA LEU A 11 13.05 19.31 -4.43
C LEU A 11 13.67 19.31 -5.84
N TYR A 12 13.05 20.01 -6.78
CA TYR A 12 13.56 20.07 -8.16
C TYR A 12 14.91 20.79 -8.23
N ASP A 13 15.08 21.89 -7.50
CA ASP A 13 16.36 22.61 -7.39
C ASP A 13 17.45 21.72 -6.77
N TYR A 14 17.11 20.93 -5.73
CA TYR A 14 18.04 19.97 -5.14
C TYR A 14 18.46 18.88 -6.12
N CYS A 15 17.53 18.40 -6.95
CA CYS A 15 17.81 17.33 -7.90
C CYS A 15 18.56 17.81 -9.16
N HIS A 16 18.45 19.10 -9.49
CA HIS A 16 19.05 19.65 -10.71
C HIS A 16 20.58 19.55 -10.69
N LEU A 17 21.14 18.82 -11.64
CA LEU A 17 22.59 18.58 -11.79
C LEU A 17 23.27 18.03 -10.51
N ASN A 18 22.52 17.39 -9.63
CA ASN A 18 23.05 16.81 -8.40
C ASN A 18 23.55 15.38 -8.67
N GLU A 19 24.86 15.17 -8.53
CA GLU A 19 25.52 13.88 -8.76
C GLU A 19 25.00 12.74 -7.86
N ARG A 20 24.32 13.06 -6.74
CA ARG A 20 23.70 12.07 -5.85
C ARG A 20 22.33 11.60 -6.33
N VAL A 21 21.77 12.28 -7.35
CA VAL A 21 20.45 11.98 -7.89
C VAL A 21 20.59 11.41 -9.28
N GLU A 22 20.31 10.11 -9.41
CA GLU A 22 20.28 9.42 -10.70
C GLU A 22 18.82 9.21 -11.11
N MET A 23 18.45 9.72 -12.28
CA MET A 23 17.17 9.43 -12.93
C MET A 23 17.36 8.25 -13.88
N ALA A 24 16.47 7.25 -13.79
CA ALA A 24 16.54 6.07 -14.62
C ALA A 24 15.14 5.70 -15.16
N PRO A 25 15.06 5.01 -16.31
CA PRO A 25 13.78 4.58 -16.85
C PRO A 25 13.09 3.56 -15.94
N LEU A 26 11.75 3.49 -16.00
CA LEU A 26 10.96 2.57 -15.18
C LEU A 26 11.35 1.10 -15.41
N SER A 27 11.79 0.73 -16.60
CA SER A 27 12.34 -0.61 -16.89
C SER A 27 13.55 -0.99 -16.01
N LYS A 28 14.25 -0.01 -15.43
CA LYS A 28 15.33 -0.22 -14.45
C LYS A 28 14.80 -0.11 -13.03
N THR A 29 14.06 0.96 -12.70
CA THR A 29 13.63 1.27 -11.33
C THR A 29 12.51 0.39 -10.83
N HIS A 30 11.70 -0.20 -11.73
CA HIS A 30 10.58 -1.11 -11.44
C HIS A 30 10.88 -2.56 -11.85
N ASN A 31 12.14 -2.89 -12.14
CA ASN A 31 12.51 -4.28 -12.41
C ASN A 31 12.56 -5.07 -11.10
N PHE A 32 11.46 -5.77 -10.78
CA PHE A 32 11.34 -6.48 -9.52
C PHE A 32 12.36 -7.62 -9.34
N PHE A 33 12.90 -8.21 -10.42
CA PHE A 33 13.98 -9.18 -10.33
C PHE A 33 15.31 -8.53 -9.89
N GLU A 34 15.60 -7.33 -10.35
CA GLU A 34 16.79 -6.59 -9.92
C GLU A 34 16.62 -6.03 -8.50
N LEU A 35 15.45 -5.51 -8.18
CA LEU A 35 15.13 -5.01 -6.83
C LEU A 35 15.19 -6.12 -5.78
N ALA A 36 14.74 -7.34 -6.11
CA ALA A 36 14.78 -8.49 -5.20
C ALA A 36 16.18 -8.93 -4.82
N LYS A 37 17.22 -8.54 -5.57
CA LYS A 37 18.63 -8.79 -5.22
C LYS A 37 19.10 -7.92 -4.06
N LEU A 38 18.44 -6.81 -3.80
CA LEU A 38 18.64 -5.97 -2.61
C LEU A 38 18.06 -6.71 -1.40
N GLN A 39 18.91 -7.08 -0.41
CA GLN A 39 18.49 -7.94 0.70
C GLN A 39 18.85 -7.32 2.05
N PRO A 40 17.86 -7.10 2.94
CA PRO A 40 16.42 -7.24 2.68
C PRO A 40 15.86 -6.08 1.85
N PHE A 41 14.83 -6.34 1.02
CA PHE A 41 14.11 -5.29 0.31
C PHE A 41 12.78 -5.00 1.01
N VAL A 42 12.57 -3.77 1.44
CA VAL A 42 11.35 -3.32 2.10
C VAL A 42 10.57 -2.41 1.15
N SER A 43 9.37 -2.83 0.80
CA SER A 43 8.44 -2.05 -0.02
C SER A 43 7.42 -1.36 0.86
N ILE A 44 7.32 -0.03 0.77
CA ILE A 44 6.33 0.76 1.50
C ILE A 44 5.49 1.53 0.49
N ASN A 45 4.19 1.23 0.46
CA ASN A 45 3.22 1.85 -0.43
C ASN A 45 2.00 2.32 0.35
N SER A 46 1.13 3.09 -0.31
CA SER A 46 -0.16 3.50 0.23
C SER A 46 -1.31 2.88 -0.57
N ALA A 47 -2.52 2.97 -0.04
CA ALA A 47 -3.74 2.57 -0.71
C ALA A 47 -4.87 3.59 -0.48
N ILE A 48 -5.87 3.60 -1.35
CA ILE A 48 -7.10 4.35 -1.14
C ILE A 48 -7.92 3.67 -0.06
N GLU A 49 -8.10 2.34 -0.16
CA GLU A 49 -8.80 1.51 0.81
C GLU A 49 -8.26 0.08 0.83
N ILE A 50 -8.52 -0.65 1.90
CA ILE A 50 -8.25 -2.08 2.07
C ILE A 50 -9.46 -2.77 2.69
N ASP A 51 -9.82 -3.96 2.18
CA ASP A 51 -10.90 -4.75 2.77
C ASP A 51 -10.41 -5.69 3.89
N LEU A 52 -11.34 -6.26 4.65
CA LEU A 52 -11.03 -7.16 5.75
C LEU A 52 -10.35 -8.48 5.32
N HIS A 53 -10.33 -8.79 4.03
CA HIS A 53 -9.56 -9.91 3.47
C HIS A 53 -8.11 -9.54 3.16
N GLY A 54 -7.78 -8.23 3.18
CA GLY A 54 -6.46 -7.72 2.85
C GLY A 54 -6.24 -7.41 1.36
N GLN A 55 -7.31 -7.33 0.57
CA GLN A 55 -7.25 -6.80 -0.81
C GLN A 55 -7.22 -5.28 -0.75
N SER A 56 -6.32 -4.65 -1.50
CA SER A 56 -6.25 -3.19 -1.52
C SER A 56 -6.54 -2.60 -2.90
N ASN A 57 -7.17 -1.44 -2.86
CA ASN A 57 -7.47 -0.59 -3.99
C ASN A 57 -6.63 0.69 -3.87
N GLY A 58 -5.84 0.97 -4.88
CA GLY A 58 -5.01 2.19 -4.99
C GLY A 58 -5.41 3.10 -6.14
N GLU A 59 -6.47 2.78 -6.90
CA GLU A 59 -6.76 3.41 -8.18
C GLU A 59 -8.13 4.08 -8.26
N THR A 60 -9.15 3.54 -7.55
CA THR A 60 -10.54 3.96 -7.76
C THR A 60 -11.22 4.41 -6.48
N ILE A 61 -12.25 5.22 -6.63
CA ILE A 61 -13.27 5.50 -5.58
C ILE A 61 -14.58 4.96 -6.12
N GLY A 62 -15.00 3.77 -5.64
CA GLY A 62 -16.06 3.03 -6.29
C GLY A 62 -15.71 2.76 -7.77
N PRO A 63 -16.61 3.03 -8.72
CA PRO A 63 -16.35 2.82 -10.15
C PRO A 63 -15.54 3.94 -10.81
N ILE A 64 -15.16 4.99 -10.08
CA ILE A 64 -14.49 6.17 -10.65
C ILE A 64 -12.99 5.98 -10.58
N GLN A 65 -12.33 5.93 -11.75
CA GLN A 65 -10.87 5.89 -11.85
C GLN A 65 -10.25 7.21 -11.39
N MET A 66 -9.35 7.15 -10.41
CA MET A 66 -8.66 8.30 -9.83
C MET A 66 -7.23 8.42 -10.30
N SER A 67 -6.56 7.28 -10.52
CA SER A 67 -5.17 7.21 -10.96
C SER A 67 -4.94 5.97 -11.82
N GLY A 68 -3.75 5.84 -12.40
CA GLY A 68 -3.28 4.58 -12.97
C GLY A 68 -2.86 3.59 -11.87
N VAL A 69 -2.56 2.35 -12.29
CA VAL A 69 -2.10 1.28 -11.38
C VAL A 69 -0.80 1.64 -10.65
N GLY A 70 0.05 2.49 -11.25
CA GLY A 70 1.37 2.84 -10.70
C GLY A 70 2.34 1.66 -10.64
N GLY A 71 3.42 1.85 -9.89
CA GLY A 71 4.50 0.84 -9.75
C GLY A 71 4.49 0.10 -8.42
N SER A 72 3.47 0.26 -7.58
CA SER A 72 3.46 -0.32 -6.23
C SER A 72 3.59 -1.84 -6.25
N LEU A 73 2.93 -2.52 -7.19
CA LEU A 73 2.95 -3.99 -7.29
C LEU A 73 4.33 -4.52 -7.67
N ASP A 74 5.11 -3.80 -8.50
CA ASP A 74 6.48 -4.19 -8.85
C ASP A 74 7.39 -4.22 -7.62
N TYR A 75 7.30 -3.18 -6.77
CA TYR A 75 8.05 -3.11 -5.51
C TYR A 75 7.57 -4.15 -4.50
N ILE A 76 6.27 -4.39 -4.40
CA ILE A 76 5.70 -5.44 -3.54
C ILE A 76 6.21 -6.82 -3.99
N GLN A 77 6.20 -7.12 -5.28
CA GLN A 77 6.73 -8.37 -5.82
C GLN A 77 8.24 -8.52 -5.54
N ALA A 78 9.00 -7.45 -5.68
CA ALA A 78 10.41 -7.45 -5.31
C ALA A 78 10.62 -7.80 -3.83
N ALA A 79 9.81 -7.23 -2.93
CA ALA A 79 9.86 -7.53 -1.50
C ALA A 79 9.52 -8.99 -1.21
N LEU A 80 8.50 -9.55 -1.88
CA LEU A 80 8.11 -10.95 -1.72
C LEU A 80 9.20 -11.94 -2.19
N LEU A 81 9.98 -11.57 -3.20
CA LEU A 81 11.06 -12.38 -3.75
C LEU A 81 12.39 -12.19 -3.00
N SER A 82 12.58 -11.05 -2.34
CA SER A 82 13.81 -10.75 -1.61
C SER A 82 13.92 -11.55 -0.33
N LYS A 83 15.11 -12.09 -0.04
CA LYS A 83 15.38 -12.79 1.22
C LYS A 83 15.23 -11.82 2.40
N GLY A 84 14.26 -12.11 3.28
CA GLY A 84 13.92 -11.22 4.41
C GLY A 84 13.15 -9.97 3.99
N GLY A 85 12.66 -9.94 2.77
CA GLY A 85 11.88 -8.82 2.25
C GLY A 85 10.48 -8.72 2.89
N VAL A 86 9.95 -7.51 2.89
CA VAL A 86 8.66 -7.17 3.55
C VAL A 86 7.88 -6.18 2.70
N SER A 87 6.59 -6.46 2.50
CA SER A 87 5.65 -5.53 1.87
C SER A 87 4.76 -4.85 2.92
N ILE A 88 4.70 -3.53 2.85
CA ILE A 88 3.97 -2.69 3.79
C ILE A 88 3.00 -1.79 3.01
N LEU A 89 1.75 -1.74 3.46
CA LEU A 89 0.80 -0.68 3.10
C LEU A 89 0.66 0.27 4.29
N ALA A 90 1.06 1.53 4.12
CA ALA A 90 0.95 2.57 5.14
C ALA A 90 -0.07 3.63 4.69
N MET A 91 -1.14 3.81 5.47
CA MET A 91 -2.22 4.73 5.11
C MET A 91 -2.95 5.25 6.36
N PRO A 92 -3.55 6.43 6.32
CA PRO A 92 -4.49 6.84 7.36
C PRO A 92 -5.65 5.85 7.47
N SER A 93 -6.16 5.60 8.68
CA SER A 93 -7.29 4.68 8.90
C SER A 93 -8.62 5.22 8.37
N SER A 94 -8.70 6.54 8.20
CA SER A 94 -9.90 7.26 7.76
C SER A 94 -9.56 8.41 6.81
N THR A 95 -10.57 9.01 6.23
CA THR A 95 -10.45 10.19 5.36
C THR A 95 -11.59 11.18 5.62
N ASN A 96 -11.42 12.40 5.12
CA ASN A 96 -12.42 13.46 5.15
C ASN A 96 -12.89 13.82 6.59
N GLY A 97 -11.93 13.99 7.52
CA GLY A 97 -12.24 14.32 8.93
C GLY A 97 -13.02 13.19 9.62
N ASP A 98 -12.56 11.97 9.47
CA ASP A 98 -13.11 10.75 10.05
C ASP A 98 -14.56 10.45 9.65
N LYS A 99 -14.93 10.86 8.44
CA LYS A 99 -16.27 10.54 7.89
C LYS A 99 -16.31 9.18 7.21
N HIS A 100 -15.20 8.72 6.66
CA HIS A 100 -15.13 7.47 5.91
C HIS A 100 -13.95 6.63 6.38
N SER A 101 -14.18 5.36 6.69
CA SER A 101 -13.13 4.39 6.95
C SER A 101 -12.40 4.06 5.66
N LYS A 102 -11.07 3.88 5.74
CA LYS A 102 -10.26 3.34 4.65
C LYS A 102 -10.03 1.82 4.81
N ILE A 103 -10.40 1.27 5.96
CA ILE A 103 -10.53 -0.17 6.16
C ILE A 103 -12.01 -0.49 6.05
N VAL A 104 -12.38 -1.33 5.08
CA VAL A 104 -13.78 -1.59 4.70
C VAL A 104 -14.11 -3.07 4.76
N PRO A 105 -15.38 -3.47 4.98
CA PRO A 105 -15.77 -4.89 4.98
C PRO A 105 -15.41 -5.59 3.67
N SER A 106 -15.73 -4.95 2.56
CA SER A 106 -15.39 -5.36 1.19
C SER A 106 -15.16 -4.11 0.35
N LEU A 107 -14.30 -4.19 -0.66
CA LEU A 107 -14.11 -3.11 -1.59
C LEU A 107 -15.45 -2.73 -2.23
N ALA A 108 -15.68 -1.43 -2.43
CA ALA A 108 -16.94 -0.94 -2.99
C ALA A 108 -17.22 -1.55 -4.38
N SER A 109 -18.49 -1.70 -4.71
CA SER A 109 -18.87 -2.20 -6.04
C SER A 109 -18.29 -1.32 -7.14
N GLY A 110 -17.60 -1.95 -8.11
CA GLY A 110 -16.90 -1.27 -9.18
C GLY A 110 -15.49 -0.81 -8.85
N SER A 111 -15.04 -0.97 -7.60
CA SER A 111 -13.63 -0.79 -7.24
C SER A 111 -12.77 -1.91 -7.82
N VAL A 112 -11.49 -1.58 -8.09
CA VAL A 112 -10.51 -2.55 -8.57
C VAL A 112 -9.66 -3.08 -7.40
N VAL A 113 -9.12 -4.28 -7.56
CA VAL A 113 -8.09 -4.83 -6.67
C VAL A 113 -6.73 -4.50 -7.29
N THR A 114 -6.09 -3.45 -6.79
CA THR A 114 -4.73 -3.07 -7.24
C THR A 114 -3.69 -4.02 -6.67
N THR A 115 -3.81 -4.38 -5.38
CA THR A 115 -2.90 -5.32 -4.73
C THR A 115 -3.68 -6.52 -4.18
N PRO A 116 -3.38 -7.74 -4.67
CA PRO A 116 -4.00 -8.97 -4.17
C PRO A 116 -3.66 -9.22 -2.69
N ARG A 117 -4.60 -9.84 -1.96
CA ARG A 117 -4.47 -10.08 -0.51
C ARG A 117 -3.23 -10.87 -0.08
N TYR A 118 -2.69 -11.74 -0.92
CA TYR A 118 -1.50 -12.53 -0.62
C TYR A 118 -0.18 -11.76 -0.78
N CYS A 119 -0.24 -10.55 -1.34
CA CYS A 119 0.93 -9.69 -1.57
C CYS A 119 1.20 -8.73 -0.42
N VAL A 120 0.30 -8.60 0.55
CA VAL A 120 0.42 -7.65 1.66
C VAL A 120 0.85 -8.37 2.93
N ASP A 121 2.01 -7.99 3.48
CA ASP A 121 2.50 -8.55 4.74
C ASP A 121 2.02 -7.77 5.94
N TYR A 122 2.15 -6.44 5.88
CA TYR A 122 1.76 -5.54 6.95
C TYR A 122 0.91 -4.39 6.43
N VAL A 123 -0.04 -3.98 7.27
CA VAL A 123 -0.78 -2.74 7.09
C VAL A 123 -0.52 -1.86 8.30
N ILE A 124 -0.20 -0.60 8.08
CA ILE A 124 0.12 0.36 9.15
C ILE A 124 -0.83 1.54 9.05
N THR A 125 -1.43 1.88 10.17
CA THR A 125 -2.20 3.11 10.36
C THR A 125 -1.69 3.86 11.58
N GLU A 126 -2.26 5.01 11.88
CA GLU A 126 -2.01 5.76 13.10
C GLU A 126 -2.41 5.02 14.40
N TYR A 127 -3.18 3.93 14.26
CA TYR A 127 -3.64 3.11 15.40
C TYR A 127 -2.84 1.82 15.60
N GLY A 128 -1.91 1.50 14.73
CA GLY A 128 -1.03 0.34 14.92
C GLY A 128 -0.62 -0.36 13.64
N ILE A 129 -0.18 -1.61 13.81
CA ILE A 129 0.35 -2.49 12.76
C ILE A 129 -0.46 -3.78 12.74
N ALA A 130 -1.05 -4.11 11.61
CA ALA A 130 -1.67 -5.40 11.33
C ALA A 130 -0.69 -6.30 10.57
N SER A 131 -0.48 -7.52 11.04
CA SER A 131 0.35 -8.53 10.37
C SER A 131 -0.54 -9.51 9.64
N LEU A 132 -0.44 -9.59 8.31
CA LEU A 132 -1.35 -10.38 7.47
C LEU A 132 -0.74 -11.66 6.91
N ARG A 133 0.59 -11.74 6.81
CA ARG A 133 1.27 -12.92 6.26
C ARG A 133 1.01 -14.17 7.10
N GLY A 134 0.62 -15.26 6.45
CA GLY A 134 0.38 -16.55 7.11
C GLY A 134 -0.91 -16.66 7.92
N LYS A 135 -1.75 -15.63 7.90
CA LYS A 135 -3.01 -15.60 8.64
C LYS A 135 -4.21 -16.04 7.80
N THR A 136 -5.17 -16.68 8.45
CA THR A 136 -6.50 -16.97 7.90
C THR A 136 -7.29 -15.69 7.64
N LEU A 137 -8.38 -15.77 6.89
CA LEU A 137 -9.22 -14.59 6.60
C LEU A 137 -9.80 -13.97 7.87
N TRP A 138 -10.18 -14.79 8.86
CA TRP A 138 -10.69 -14.32 10.15
C TRP A 138 -9.62 -13.57 10.94
N GLU A 139 -8.42 -14.14 11.06
CA GLU A 139 -7.29 -13.49 11.75
C GLU A 139 -6.87 -12.19 11.05
N ARG A 140 -6.96 -12.13 9.71
CA ARG A 140 -6.71 -10.88 8.95
C ARG A 140 -7.73 -9.81 9.28
N ALA A 141 -9.01 -10.19 9.35
CA ALA A 141 -10.08 -9.26 9.70
C ALA A 141 -9.87 -8.70 11.10
N ASP A 142 -9.57 -9.55 12.09
CA ASP A 142 -9.30 -9.11 13.46
C ASP A 142 -8.12 -8.12 13.54
N GLU A 143 -7.03 -8.42 12.84
CA GLU A 143 -5.86 -7.54 12.77
C GLU A 143 -6.22 -6.17 12.16
N LEU A 144 -6.94 -6.16 11.05
CA LEU A 144 -7.31 -4.94 10.34
C LEU A 144 -8.32 -4.11 11.14
N ILE A 145 -9.28 -4.74 11.81
CA ILE A 145 -10.20 -4.07 12.73
C ILE A 145 -9.43 -3.41 13.88
N GLY A 146 -8.42 -4.10 14.41
CA GLY A 146 -7.58 -3.59 15.50
C GLY A 146 -6.89 -2.27 15.18
N ILE A 147 -6.52 -2.05 13.92
CA ILE A 147 -5.86 -0.83 13.44
C ILE A 147 -6.79 0.16 12.74
N ALA A 148 -8.08 -0.15 12.62
CA ALA A 148 -9.07 0.77 12.09
C ALA A 148 -9.31 1.94 13.04
N HIS A 149 -9.81 3.06 12.51
CA HIS A 149 -10.25 4.17 13.36
C HIS A 149 -11.30 3.69 14.36
N PRO A 150 -11.19 4.00 15.67
CA PRO A 150 -12.06 3.45 16.71
C PRO A 150 -13.56 3.56 16.43
N LYS A 151 -13.97 4.66 15.79
CA LYS A 151 -15.36 4.93 15.41
C LYS A 151 -15.99 3.83 14.52
N PHE A 152 -15.19 3.12 13.73
CA PHE A 152 -15.69 2.16 12.74
C PHE A 152 -15.47 0.70 13.15
N ARG A 153 -14.78 0.42 14.26
CA ARG A 153 -14.42 -0.96 14.67
C ARG A 153 -15.63 -1.85 14.90
N ASP A 154 -16.65 -1.34 15.59
CA ASP A 154 -17.86 -2.11 15.89
C ASP A 154 -18.65 -2.43 14.61
N GLU A 155 -18.75 -1.47 13.69
CA GLU A 155 -19.38 -1.66 12.37
C GLU A 155 -18.63 -2.74 11.55
N LEU A 156 -17.29 -2.66 11.52
CA LEU A 156 -16.45 -3.64 10.83
C LEU A 156 -16.58 -5.03 11.45
N ALA A 157 -16.57 -5.14 12.78
CA ALA A 157 -16.74 -6.42 13.48
C ALA A 157 -18.13 -7.06 13.22
N ASN A 158 -19.18 -6.25 13.14
CA ASN A 158 -20.54 -6.72 12.86
C ASN A 158 -20.75 -7.11 11.38
N SER A 159 -19.79 -6.84 10.50
CA SER A 159 -19.86 -7.18 9.07
C SER A 159 -19.26 -8.54 8.73
N LEU A 160 -18.64 -9.22 9.70
CA LEU A 160 -18.06 -10.58 9.59
C LEU A 160 -19.15 -11.63 9.74
#